data_cf6080a3ca5ff3fc42d0cfc4ce1a379c
#
_entry.id   cf6080a3ca5ff3fc42d0cfc4ce1a379c
#
_cell.length_a   1.000
_cell.length_b   1.000
_cell.length_c   1.000
_cell.angle_alpha   90.00
_cell.angle_beta   90.00
_cell.angle_gamma   90.00
#
_symmetry.space_group_name_H-M   'P 1'
#
loop_
_entity.id
_entity.type
_entity.pdbx_description
1 polymer ?
#
loop_
_entity_poly.entity_id
_entity_poly.type
_entity_poly.pdbx_seq_one_letter_code
_entity_poly.pdbx_strand_id
1 'polypeptide(L)'
;SPSLPEARTFLSDQSKKALRNKEYLRGLWPKQEASIFGYGLGWDSVDLHPFKEYGIQALVKGGDTNLYHGSLIVLPDHNLTFAALTSGGSSVLNLLMGQELLLSTLLANGTIDAIPPPYVLEASKRSQAPQEQRSYAGLYANTTMVVRIVIENNGKLIATCLTDEQTPPQEYYHTESGSFVDEAGKNHLTFVEDGQGKLYVHMVRIIEVPDLGTNVLTSYEFEKVTLPTPSVHAQEAWEARSGAWYYAVNEGPSSQSYHLMLSTRFLLSTNEELPGFVGTLRIIDEQTAFNEVQLPVLAGRDNALCRIVQKYGKEYLDIGGSLFISERDMEALDTRRYSILATPAGGYARWFITDSRHAGKTMQVVLPESGAFAVYDGQECIHYSTVDGNISVVLPQEGKVVFIGKAAGDLFTVILT
;
A
#
# COMPACT_ATOMS: atom_id res chain seq x y z
N SER A 1 4.38 22.95 42.46
CA SER A 1 3.68 22.12 41.45
C SER A 1 3.48 20.75 42.05
N PRO A 2 2.27 20.14 41.98
CA PRO A 2 2.09 18.76 42.44
C PRO A 2 2.97 17.85 41.57
N SER A 3 3.85 17.09 42.19
CA SER A 3 4.61 16.01 41.55
C SER A 3 3.63 15.05 40.92
N LEU A 4 3.72 14.83 39.62
CA LEU A 4 3.00 13.75 38.95
C LEU A 4 3.39 12.44 39.67
N PRO A 5 2.41 11.54 39.94
CA PRO A 5 2.73 10.25 40.53
C PRO A 5 3.75 9.54 39.63
N GLU A 6 4.75 8.89 40.25
CA GLU A 6 5.75 8.08 39.54
C GLU A 6 5.02 7.20 38.51
N ALA A 7 5.26 7.51 37.23
CA ALA A 7 4.66 6.77 36.15
C ALA A 7 5.12 5.32 36.24
N ARG A 8 4.22 4.40 36.59
CA ARG A 8 4.49 2.96 36.53
C ARG A 8 4.93 2.63 35.11
N THR A 9 6.22 2.36 34.92
CA THR A 9 6.73 1.99 33.61
C THR A 9 6.33 0.57 33.29
N PHE A 10 5.63 0.37 32.18
CA PHE A 10 5.21 -0.95 31.70
C PHE A 10 6.39 -1.82 31.26
N LEU A 11 7.47 -1.18 30.81
CA LEU A 11 8.66 -1.83 30.26
C LEU A 11 9.82 -1.75 31.25
N SER A 12 10.56 -2.86 31.37
CA SER A 12 11.84 -2.86 32.06
C SER A 12 12.87 -1.97 31.32
N ASP A 13 13.91 -1.53 32.03
CA ASP A 13 14.97 -0.73 31.39
C ASP A 13 15.71 -1.52 30.30
N GLN A 14 15.81 -2.84 30.46
CA GLN A 14 16.34 -3.72 29.41
C GLN A 14 15.46 -3.71 28.15
N SER A 15 14.13 -3.78 28.32
CA SER A 15 13.17 -3.72 27.21
C SER A 15 13.20 -2.35 26.51
N LYS A 16 13.27 -1.25 27.29
CA LYS A 16 13.42 0.11 26.75
C LYS A 16 14.70 0.25 25.92
N LYS A 17 15.82 -0.32 26.42
CA LYS A 17 17.09 -0.32 25.70
C LYS A 17 17.00 -1.14 24.43
N ALA A 18 16.35 -2.32 24.46
CA ALA A 18 16.15 -3.14 23.27
C ALA A 18 15.33 -2.42 22.18
N LEU A 19 14.26 -1.70 22.55
CA LEU A 19 13.45 -0.91 21.63
C LEU A 19 14.22 0.22 20.92
N ARG A 20 15.31 0.69 21.50
CA ARG A 20 16.15 1.76 20.96
C ARG A 20 17.26 1.27 20.03
N ASN A 21 17.43 -0.04 19.89
CA ASN A 21 18.46 -0.63 19.04
C ASN A 21 17.94 -0.77 17.61
N LYS A 22 18.83 -0.51 16.65
CA LYS A 22 18.59 -0.83 15.25
C LYS A 22 18.60 -2.34 15.06
N GLU A 23 17.57 -2.85 14.40
CA GLU A 23 17.45 -4.24 14.00
C GLU A 23 18.01 -4.46 12.58
N TYR A 24 17.95 -5.67 12.03
CA TYR A 24 18.50 -6.09 10.72
C TYR A 24 20.01 -6.09 10.57
N LEU A 25 20.78 -5.81 11.62
CA LEU A 25 22.24 -5.83 11.58
C LEU A 25 22.82 -7.24 11.42
N ARG A 26 21.99 -8.27 11.61
CA ARG A 26 22.39 -9.69 11.56
C ARG A 26 21.81 -10.44 10.38
N GLY A 27 21.04 -9.77 9.52
CA GLY A 27 20.38 -10.39 8.39
C GLY A 27 21.26 -10.53 7.15
N LEU A 28 20.77 -11.29 6.18
CA LEU A 28 21.32 -11.39 4.82
C LEU A 28 21.00 -10.14 3.96
N TRP A 29 20.51 -9.10 4.60
CA TRP A 29 20.03 -7.90 3.93
C TRP A 29 21.17 -6.99 3.53
N PRO A 30 21.19 -6.46 2.31
CA PRO A 30 22.14 -5.44 1.91
C PRO A 30 22.11 -4.24 2.85
N LYS A 31 23.25 -3.62 3.09
CA LYS A 31 23.35 -2.47 3.99
C LYS A 31 22.63 -1.26 3.37
N GLN A 32 21.73 -0.66 4.13
CA GLN A 32 21.15 0.64 3.80
C GLN A 32 21.96 1.74 4.46
N GLU A 33 22.48 2.69 3.70
CA GLU A 33 23.37 3.74 4.22
C GLU A 33 22.56 4.89 4.84
N ALA A 34 21.76 5.59 4.05
CA ALA A 34 20.93 6.70 4.52
C ALA A 34 19.45 6.41 4.22
N SER A 35 18.59 6.58 5.20
CA SER A 35 17.15 6.40 5.02
C SER A 35 16.38 7.02 6.19
N ILE A 36 15.13 7.44 5.91
CA ILE A 36 14.15 7.71 6.97
C ILE A 36 13.74 6.43 7.72
N PHE A 37 14.04 5.25 7.14
CA PHE A 37 13.81 3.96 7.78
C PHE A 37 15.11 3.41 8.36
N GLY A 38 15.11 3.20 9.66
CA GLY A 38 16.20 2.57 10.41
C GLY A 38 15.60 1.70 11.50
N TYR A 39 14.93 0.62 11.09
CA TYR A 39 14.01 -0.15 11.92
C TYR A 39 14.57 -0.62 13.24
N GLY A 40 13.78 -0.43 14.30
CA GLY A 40 13.93 -1.04 15.60
C GLY A 40 12.69 -1.89 15.95
N LEU A 41 12.63 -2.39 17.17
CA LEU A 41 11.46 -3.13 17.67
C LEU A 41 10.27 -2.18 17.84
N GLY A 42 9.34 -2.20 16.88
CA GLY A 42 8.15 -1.35 16.88
C GLY A 42 8.36 0.09 16.36
N TRP A 43 9.56 0.45 15.92
CA TRP A 43 9.88 1.75 15.33
C TRP A 43 10.24 1.63 13.85
N ASP A 44 9.80 2.58 13.04
CA ASP A 44 10.18 2.69 11.64
C ASP A 44 11.61 3.22 11.50
N SER A 45 12.05 4.02 12.45
CA SER A 45 13.45 4.41 12.61
C SER A 45 13.82 4.59 14.08
N VAL A 46 15.08 4.23 14.43
CA VAL A 46 15.71 4.51 15.75
C VAL A 46 16.90 5.44 15.62
N ASP A 47 17.30 5.78 14.39
CA ASP A 47 18.43 6.63 14.05
C ASP A 47 18.10 7.61 12.92
N LEU A 48 16.93 8.28 13.02
CA LEU A 48 16.42 9.17 11.99
C LEU A 48 17.44 10.26 11.58
N HIS A 49 17.71 10.34 10.27
CA HIS A 49 18.39 11.50 9.70
C HIS A 49 17.46 12.75 9.75
N PRO A 50 17.95 13.96 10.07
CA PRO A 50 19.36 14.29 10.30
C PRO A 50 19.79 14.25 11.78
N PHE A 51 18.94 13.89 12.74
CA PHE A 51 19.25 13.91 14.18
C PHE A 51 20.48 13.07 14.52
N LYS A 52 20.67 11.93 13.85
CA LYS A 52 21.85 11.06 14.06
C LYS A 52 23.18 11.73 13.77
N GLU A 53 23.22 12.75 12.93
CA GLU A 53 24.44 13.50 12.60
C GLU A 53 24.93 14.37 13.77
N TYR A 54 24.00 14.73 14.65
CA TYR A 54 24.28 15.43 15.91
C TYR A 54 24.49 14.46 17.08
N GLY A 55 24.51 13.15 16.83
CA GLY A 55 24.53 12.14 17.89
C GLY A 55 23.22 12.05 18.69
N ILE A 56 22.15 12.63 18.18
CA ILE A 56 20.82 12.62 18.81
C ILE A 56 20.04 11.42 18.32
N GLN A 57 19.61 10.56 19.24
CA GLN A 57 18.73 9.47 18.92
C GLN A 57 17.31 9.97 18.70
N ALA A 58 16.72 9.67 17.54
CA ALA A 58 15.34 9.97 17.21
C ALA A 58 14.61 8.69 16.84
N LEU A 59 13.59 8.36 17.63
CA LEU A 59 12.71 7.22 17.44
C LEU A 59 11.48 7.66 16.67
N VAL A 60 11.12 6.96 15.60
CA VAL A 60 10.02 7.34 14.71
C VAL A 60 9.04 6.21 14.52
N LYS A 61 7.76 6.53 14.58
CA LYS A 61 6.69 5.64 14.13
C LYS A 61 5.67 6.41 13.30
N GLY A 62 5.52 6.01 12.06
CA GLY A 62 4.44 6.44 11.18
C GLY A 62 3.28 5.46 11.18
N GLY A 63 2.17 5.90 10.63
CA GLY A 63 1.01 5.08 10.40
C GLY A 63 0.05 5.76 9.44
N ASP A 64 -0.40 5.02 8.43
CA ASP A 64 -1.32 5.50 7.42
C ASP A 64 -2.55 4.59 7.35
N THR A 65 -3.70 5.21 7.24
CA THR A 65 -4.95 4.61 6.78
C THR A 65 -5.36 5.30 5.48
N ASN A 66 -6.49 4.92 4.92
CA ASN A 66 -6.96 5.54 3.68
C ASN A 66 -7.20 7.07 3.79
N LEU A 67 -7.55 7.56 4.98
CA LEU A 67 -7.91 8.97 5.21
C LEU A 67 -7.09 9.66 6.29
N TYR A 68 -6.49 8.90 7.20
CA TYR A 68 -5.81 9.46 8.37
C TYR A 68 -4.36 9.00 8.40
N HIS A 69 -3.50 9.95 8.72
CA HIS A 69 -2.06 9.76 8.72
C HIS A 69 -1.49 10.26 10.04
N GLY A 70 -0.59 9.48 10.61
CA GLY A 70 0.03 9.83 11.88
C GLY A 70 1.54 9.73 11.84
N SER A 71 2.23 10.59 12.60
CA SER A 71 3.65 10.44 12.87
C SER A 71 3.96 10.79 14.31
N LEU A 72 4.84 10.01 14.91
CA LEU A 72 5.39 10.19 16.24
C LEU A 72 6.91 10.24 16.12
N ILE A 73 7.52 11.29 16.65
CA ILE A 73 8.98 11.41 16.80
C ILE A 73 9.29 11.61 18.27
N VAL A 74 10.21 10.82 18.82
CA VAL A 74 10.65 10.91 20.21
C VAL A 74 12.16 11.09 20.25
N LEU A 75 12.62 12.14 20.94
CA LEU A 75 14.03 12.38 21.27
C LEU A 75 14.23 12.07 22.77
N PRO A 76 14.47 10.80 23.14
CA PRO A 76 14.34 10.36 24.52
C PRO A 76 15.35 11.03 25.46
N ASP A 77 16.54 11.33 24.96
CA ASP A 77 17.63 11.92 25.77
C ASP A 77 17.50 13.45 25.91
N HIS A 78 16.55 14.06 25.14
CA HIS A 78 16.25 15.49 25.17
C HIS A 78 14.87 15.83 25.75
N ASN A 79 14.08 14.81 26.15
CA ASN A 79 12.71 14.97 26.65
C ASN A 79 11.78 15.73 25.66
N LEU A 80 12.02 15.56 24.36
CA LEU A 80 11.23 16.16 23.31
C LEU A 80 10.43 15.09 22.56
N THR A 81 9.18 15.41 22.25
CA THR A 81 8.31 14.52 21.48
C THR A 81 7.43 15.36 20.56
N PHE A 82 7.31 14.93 19.33
CA PHE A 82 6.34 15.44 18.37
C PHE A 82 5.34 14.33 18.03
N ALA A 83 4.05 14.66 17.98
CA ALA A 83 3.00 13.79 17.48
C ALA A 83 2.02 14.61 16.65
N ALA A 84 1.70 14.10 15.46
CA ALA A 84 0.70 14.69 14.58
C ALA A 84 -0.24 13.61 14.03
N LEU A 85 -1.52 14.00 13.90
CA LEU A 85 -2.55 13.24 13.21
C LEU A 85 -3.21 14.18 12.20
N THR A 86 -3.29 13.76 10.95
CA THR A 86 -3.91 14.54 9.88
C THR A 86 -4.96 13.72 9.15
N SER A 87 -5.94 14.42 8.59
CA SER A 87 -6.85 13.89 7.57
C SER A 87 -6.36 14.41 6.21
N GLY A 88 -5.96 13.50 5.34
CA GLY A 88 -5.24 13.82 4.10
C GLY A 88 -3.74 14.02 4.30
N GLY A 89 -2.98 14.04 3.22
CA GLY A 89 -1.52 14.07 3.22
C GLY A 89 -0.89 12.67 3.32
N SER A 90 0.14 12.53 4.16
CA SER A 90 0.80 11.26 4.45
C SER A 90 1.55 11.31 5.78
N SER A 91 1.88 10.16 6.35
CA SER A 91 2.73 10.08 7.55
C SER A 91 4.14 10.66 7.31
N VAL A 92 4.64 10.60 6.07
CA VAL A 92 5.92 11.21 5.68
C VAL A 92 5.85 12.73 5.75
N LEU A 93 4.73 13.35 5.34
CA LEU A 93 4.54 14.79 5.46
C LEU A 93 4.52 15.23 6.93
N ASN A 94 3.81 14.48 7.77
CA ASN A 94 3.81 14.71 9.23
C ASN A 94 5.21 14.50 9.84
N LEU A 95 5.98 13.54 9.33
CA LEU A 95 7.38 13.31 9.74
C LEU A 95 8.25 14.54 9.45
N LEU A 96 8.22 15.06 8.22
CA LEU A 96 8.99 16.25 7.82
C LEU A 96 8.63 17.47 8.67
N MET A 97 7.34 17.71 8.91
CA MET A 97 6.87 18.77 9.77
C MET A 97 7.40 18.63 11.21
N GLY A 98 7.39 17.42 11.74
CA GLY A 98 7.93 17.12 13.06
C GLY A 98 9.45 17.28 13.14
N GLN A 99 10.17 16.91 12.09
CA GLN A 99 11.62 17.11 12.01
C GLN A 99 11.96 18.60 12.07
N GLU A 100 11.32 19.41 11.25
CA GLU A 100 11.56 20.85 11.21
C GLU A 100 11.30 21.52 12.58
N LEU A 101 10.17 21.20 13.20
CA LEU A 101 9.82 21.74 14.52
C LEU A 101 10.81 21.32 15.62
N LEU A 102 11.24 20.06 15.62
CA LEU A 102 12.19 19.56 16.62
C LEU A 102 13.59 20.13 16.40
N LEU A 103 14.06 20.22 15.15
CA LEU A 103 15.35 20.85 14.83
C LEU A 103 15.37 22.32 15.21
N SER A 104 14.32 23.07 14.88
CA SER A 104 14.17 24.48 15.29
C SER A 104 14.17 24.63 16.81
N THR A 105 13.55 23.69 17.54
CA THR A 105 13.55 23.68 19.01
C THR A 105 14.94 23.41 19.57
N LEU A 106 15.67 22.43 18.99
CA LEU A 106 17.04 22.10 19.41
C LEU A 106 18.02 23.26 19.13
N LEU A 107 17.84 23.96 18.01
CA LEU A 107 18.60 25.16 17.67
C LEU A 107 18.31 26.27 18.65
N ALA A 108 17.03 26.56 18.92
CA ALA A 108 16.61 27.65 19.82
C ALA A 108 17.08 27.48 21.27
N ASN A 109 17.21 26.21 21.74
CA ASN A 109 17.70 25.91 23.08
C ASN A 109 19.22 25.69 23.15
N GLY A 110 19.94 25.84 22.02
CA GLY A 110 21.40 25.70 21.94
C GLY A 110 21.93 24.27 22.01
N THR A 111 21.08 23.28 21.77
CA THR A 111 21.51 21.86 21.70
C THR A 111 22.26 21.57 20.41
N ILE A 112 21.90 22.21 19.33
CA ILE A 112 22.60 22.20 18.04
C ILE A 112 22.97 23.61 17.63
N ASP A 113 24.05 23.77 16.87
CA ASP A 113 24.55 25.09 16.44
C ASP A 113 23.93 25.56 15.12
N ALA A 114 23.47 24.65 14.28
CA ALA A 114 22.85 24.94 12.98
C ALA A 114 21.92 23.80 12.56
N ILE A 115 20.91 24.10 11.73
CA ILE A 115 20.14 23.09 11.02
C ILE A 115 20.96 22.64 9.80
N PRO A 116 21.09 21.32 9.51
CA PRO A 116 21.90 20.84 8.41
C PRO A 116 21.31 21.28 7.06
N PRO A 117 22.15 21.49 6.05
CA PRO A 117 21.65 21.78 4.71
C PRO A 117 20.83 20.59 4.18
N PRO A 118 19.94 20.85 3.21
CA PRO A 118 19.22 19.79 2.53
C PRO A 118 20.16 18.71 2.01
N TYR A 119 19.76 17.45 2.14
CA TYR A 119 20.52 16.34 1.59
C TYR A 119 20.54 16.43 0.05
N VAL A 120 21.71 16.33 -0.52
CA VAL A 120 21.92 16.37 -1.98
C VAL A 120 22.64 15.09 -2.38
N LEU A 121 22.12 14.40 -3.38
CA LEU A 121 22.84 13.31 -4.03
C LEU A 121 23.95 13.89 -4.90
N GLU A 122 25.16 13.33 -4.82
CA GLU A 122 26.26 13.79 -5.66
C GLU A 122 25.96 13.60 -7.14
N ALA A 123 26.08 14.67 -7.91
CA ALA A 123 25.98 14.62 -9.35
C ALA A 123 27.17 13.86 -9.93
N SER A 124 26.93 12.79 -10.66
CA SER A 124 27.94 12.03 -11.37
C SER A 124 27.72 12.11 -12.88
N LYS A 125 28.82 12.09 -13.65
CA LYS A 125 28.74 12.16 -15.12
C LYS A 125 28.12 10.90 -15.69
N ARG A 126 27.32 11.07 -16.75
CA ARG A 126 26.76 9.95 -17.51
C ARG A 126 27.88 9.15 -18.19
N SER A 127 27.73 7.85 -18.19
CA SER A 127 28.68 6.91 -18.80
C SER A 127 27.95 5.71 -19.42
N GLN A 128 28.67 4.90 -20.17
CA GLN A 128 28.13 3.66 -20.71
C GLN A 128 27.98 2.61 -19.62
N ALA A 129 26.90 1.84 -19.65
CA ALA A 129 26.73 0.75 -18.71
C ALA A 129 27.71 -0.40 -19.01
N PRO A 130 28.46 -0.89 -18.01
CA PRO A 130 29.31 -2.07 -18.16
C PRO A 130 28.50 -3.30 -18.61
N GLN A 131 29.19 -4.25 -19.28
CA GLN A 131 28.52 -5.47 -19.75
C GLN A 131 27.86 -6.27 -18.62
N GLU A 132 28.50 -6.30 -17.46
CA GLU A 132 27.96 -6.94 -16.27
C GLU A 132 26.61 -6.35 -15.88
N GLN A 133 26.50 -5.03 -15.76
CA GLN A 133 25.27 -4.36 -15.39
C GLN A 133 24.18 -4.50 -16.45
N ARG A 134 24.54 -4.63 -17.75
CA ARG A 134 23.58 -4.92 -18.81
C ARG A 134 22.95 -6.29 -18.68
N SER A 135 23.62 -7.27 -18.05
CA SER A 135 23.08 -8.60 -17.76
C SER A 135 21.98 -8.57 -16.69
N TYR A 136 21.83 -7.47 -15.96
CA TYR A 136 20.76 -7.27 -14.98
C TYR A 136 19.41 -6.94 -15.63
N ALA A 137 19.35 -6.63 -16.93
CA ALA A 137 18.09 -6.50 -17.65
C ALA A 137 17.19 -7.73 -17.45
N GLY A 138 15.86 -7.52 -17.43
CA GLY A 138 14.89 -8.60 -17.23
C GLY A 138 13.62 -8.14 -16.53
N LEU A 139 12.92 -9.11 -15.93
CA LEU A 139 11.71 -8.87 -15.18
C LEU A 139 12.02 -8.71 -13.69
N TYR A 140 11.33 -7.77 -13.07
CA TYR A 140 11.43 -7.46 -11.66
C TYR A 140 10.03 -7.27 -11.07
N ALA A 141 9.82 -7.71 -9.86
CA ALA A 141 8.52 -7.61 -9.20
C ALA A 141 8.64 -7.11 -7.77
N ASN A 142 7.57 -6.50 -7.30
CA ASN A 142 7.27 -6.29 -5.90
C ASN A 142 5.83 -6.73 -5.60
N THR A 143 5.26 -6.35 -4.47
CA THR A 143 3.90 -6.77 -4.10
C THR A 143 2.81 -6.04 -4.88
N THR A 144 3.14 -4.94 -5.61
CA THR A 144 2.15 -4.09 -6.29
C THR A 144 2.31 -4.04 -7.80
N MET A 145 3.51 -4.32 -8.34
CA MET A 145 3.76 -4.24 -9.78
C MET A 145 4.85 -5.19 -10.26
N VAL A 146 4.79 -5.51 -11.55
CA VAL A 146 5.86 -6.19 -12.30
C VAL A 146 6.39 -5.22 -13.34
N VAL A 147 7.70 -5.05 -13.38
CA VAL A 147 8.38 -4.13 -14.31
C VAL A 147 9.36 -4.89 -15.20
N ARG A 148 9.46 -4.46 -16.44
CA ARG A 148 10.52 -4.88 -17.36
C ARG A 148 11.61 -3.84 -17.37
N ILE A 149 12.83 -4.22 -17.04
CA ILE A 149 14.02 -3.38 -17.13
C ILE A 149 14.82 -3.74 -18.37
N VAL A 150 15.07 -2.74 -19.19
CA VAL A 150 15.97 -2.81 -20.36
C VAL A 150 17.14 -1.89 -20.12
N ILE A 151 18.36 -2.33 -20.39
CA ILE A 151 19.59 -1.54 -20.24
C ILE A 151 20.30 -1.49 -21.59
N GLU A 152 20.34 -0.30 -22.17
CA GLU A 152 20.96 -0.06 -23.48
C GLU A 152 22.49 0.12 -23.37
N ASN A 153 23.18 -0.08 -24.48
CA ASN A 153 24.64 0.06 -24.53
C ASN A 153 25.14 1.48 -24.20
N ASN A 154 24.33 2.50 -24.50
CA ASN A 154 24.64 3.91 -24.20
C ASN A 154 24.51 4.27 -22.73
N GLY A 155 24.08 3.32 -21.88
CA GLY A 155 23.87 3.51 -20.46
C GLY A 155 22.46 3.95 -20.08
N LYS A 156 21.51 3.99 -21.02
CA LYS A 156 20.11 4.26 -20.71
C LYS A 156 19.43 3.00 -20.14
N LEU A 157 18.75 3.13 -19.01
CA LEU A 157 17.88 2.12 -18.41
C LEU A 157 16.44 2.58 -18.56
N ILE A 158 15.58 1.69 -19.03
CA ILE A 158 14.14 1.92 -19.16
C ILE A 158 13.42 0.88 -18.32
N ALA A 159 12.62 1.33 -17.35
CA ALA A 159 11.76 0.50 -16.52
C ALA A 159 10.30 0.71 -16.95
N THR A 160 9.68 -0.34 -17.50
CA THR A 160 8.28 -0.32 -17.98
C THR A 160 7.42 -1.16 -17.05
N CYS A 161 6.37 -0.57 -16.50
CA CYS A 161 5.37 -1.31 -15.73
C CYS A 161 4.53 -2.17 -16.67
N LEU A 162 4.43 -3.48 -16.38
CA LEU A 162 3.64 -4.43 -17.15
C LEU A 162 2.27 -4.73 -16.53
N THR A 163 2.06 -4.35 -15.29
CA THR A 163 0.80 -4.56 -14.55
C THR A 163 -0.10 -3.33 -14.53
N ASP A 164 0.39 -2.19 -15.01
CA ASP A 164 -0.37 -0.95 -15.17
C ASP A 164 0.11 -0.18 -16.42
N GLU A 165 -0.67 -0.25 -17.49
CA GLU A 165 -0.37 0.39 -18.76
C GLU A 165 -0.45 1.93 -18.70
N GLN A 166 -1.10 2.49 -17.67
CA GLN A 166 -1.20 3.95 -17.50
C GLN A 166 0.07 4.53 -16.86
N THR A 167 0.88 3.71 -16.20
CA THR A 167 2.15 4.14 -15.63
C THR A 167 3.19 4.32 -16.74
N PRO A 168 3.67 5.55 -17.01
CA PRO A 168 4.65 5.79 -18.06
C PRO A 168 6.00 5.14 -17.73
N PRO A 169 6.75 4.67 -18.74
CA PRO A 169 8.09 4.15 -18.52
C PRO A 169 8.98 5.15 -17.81
N GLN A 170 9.79 4.67 -16.88
CA GLN A 170 10.76 5.46 -16.14
C GLN A 170 12.13 5.30 -16.77
N GLU A 171 12.85 6.42 -16.97
CA GLU A 171 14.16 6.46 -17.60
C GLU A 171 15.25 6.86 -16.61
N TYR A 172 16.34 6.13 -16.64
CA TYR A 172 17.52 6.39 -15.82
C TYR A 172 18.77 6.29 -16.70
N TYR A 173 19.85 6.97 -16.31
CA TYR A 173 21.10 7.02 -17.05
C TYR A 173 22.24 6.57 -16.17
N HIS A 174 23.02 5.62 -16.66
CA HIS A 174 24.22 5.13 -15.97
C HIS A 174 25.24 6.25 -15.78
N THR A 175 25.89 6.27 -14.63
CA THR A 175 26.86 7.28 -14.24
C THR A 175 28.20 6.65 -13.84
N GLU A 176 29.26 7.47 -13.81
CA GLU A 176 30.60 7.04 -13.40
C GLU A 176 30.65 6.49 -11.97
N SER A 177 29.65 6.83 -11.10
CA SER A 177 29.52 6.25 -9.76
C SER A 177 29.00 4.80 -9.77
N GLY A 178 28.59 4.27 -10.93
CA GLY A 178 28.02 2.93 -11.07
C GLY A 178 26.54 2.83 -10.79
N SER A 179 25.86 3.94 -10.52
CA SER A 179 24.40 4.03 -10.34
C SER A 179 23.71 4.47 -11.63
N PHE A 180 22.42 4.19 -11.74
CA PHE A 180 21.52 4.75 -12.74
C PHE A 180 20.72 5.88 -12.11
N VAL A 181 20.71 7.05 -12.71
CA VAL A 181 20.12 8.27 -12.15
C VAL A 181 19.06 8.82 -13.10
N ASP A 182 17.91 9.24 -12.56
CA ASP A 182 16.88 9.89 -13.35
C ASP A 182 17.33 11.28 -13.87
N GLU A 183 16.57 11.86 -14.79
CA GLU A 183 16.89 13.17 -15.39
C GLU A 183 16.98 14.29 -14.33
N ALA A 184 16.16 14.21 -13.29
CA ALA A 184 16.11 15.21 -12.22
C ALA A 184 17.24 15.05 -11.17
N GLY A 185 18.01 13.94 -11.21
CA GLY A 185 19.04 13.65 -10.21
C GLY A 185 18.51 13.31 -8.82
N LYS A 186 17.21 13.04 -8.69
CA LYS A 186 16.55 12.79 -7.40
C LYS A 186 16.39 11.31 -7.07
N ASN A 187 16.46 10.44 -8.08
CA ASN A 187 16.31 9.00 -7.90
C ASN A 187 17.56 8.29 -8.43
N HIS A 188 18.26 7.59 -7.54
CA HIS A 188 19.43 6.77 -7.88
C HIS A 188 19.06 5.31 -7.70
N LEU A 189 19.24 4.53 -8.77
CA LEU A 189 18.99 3.11 -8.84
C LEU A 189 20.31 2.35 -8.92
N THR A 190 20.45 1.32 -8.11
CA THR A 190 21.57 0.36 -8.18
C THR A 190 21.04 -1.06 -8.12
N PHE A 191 21.81 -2.01 -8.64
CA PHE A 191 21.52 -3.42 -8.52
C PHE A 191 22.37 -4.02 -7.40
N VAL A 192 21.73 -4.79 -6.53
CA VAL A 192 22.39 -5.43 -5.38
C VAL A 192 22.07 -6.90 -5.38
N GLU A 193 23.09 -7.74 -5.35
CA GLU A 193 22.95 -9.19 -5.20
C GLU A 193 23.18 -9.57 -3.75
N ASP A 194 22.30 -10.42 -3.21
CA ASP A 194 22.44 -10.98 -1.87
C ASP A 194 23.38 -12.20 -1.86
N GLY A 195 23.70 -12.72 -0.67
CA GLY A 195 24.55 -13.89 -0.52
C GLY A 195 23.99 -15.20 -1.06
N GLN A 196 22.73 -15.19 -1.59
CA GLN A 196 22.04 -16.33 -2.18
C GLN A 196 21.89 -16.21 -3.72
N GLY A 197 22.41 -15.14 -4.30
CA GLY A 197 22.32 -14.87 -5.75
C GLY A 197 21.00 -14.22 -6.18
N LYS A 198 20.20 -13.74 -5.25
CA LYS A 198 19.02 -12.92 -5.58
C LYS A 198 19.43 -11.50 -5.91
N LEU A 199 18.90 -10.98 -7.00
CA LEU A 199 19.19 -9.64 -7.48
C LEU A 199 18.01 -8.70 -7.19
N TYR A 200 18.35 -7.56 -6.58
CA TYR A 200 17.38 -6.53 -6.18
C TYR A 200 17.68 -5.20 -6.86
N VAL A 201 16.63 -4.44 -7.13
CA VAL A 201 16.73 -3.02 -7.42
C VAL A 201 16.68 -2.25 -6.11
N HIS A 202 17.79 -1.60 -5.79
CA HIS A 202 17.91 -0.72 -4.65
C HIS A 202 17.81 0.73 -5.13
N MET A 203 16.96 1.53 -4.46
CA MET A 203 16.75 2.93 -4.81
C MET A 203 17.04 3.85 -3.64
N VAL A 204 17.69 4.96 -3.95
CA VAL A 204 17.84 6.12 -3.07
C VAL A 204 17.05 7.26 -3.70
N ARG A 205 16.07 7.79 -2.98
CA ARG A 205 15.19 8.88 -3.44
C ARG A 205 15.32 10.08 -2.53
N ILE A 206 15.36 11.27 -3.12
CA ILE A 206 15.19 12.50 -2.36
C ILE A 206 13.71 12.85 -2.33
N ILE A 207 13.16 12.91 -1.12
CA ILE A 207 11.84 13.45 -0.86
C ILE A 207 12.03 14.92 -0.49
N GLU A 208 11.54 15.81 -1.31
CA GLU A 208 11.57 17.25 -1.07
C GLU A 208 10.15 17.79 -0.95
N VAL A 209 9.88 18.50 0.11
CA VAL A 209 8.61 19.20 0.30
C VAL A 209 8.93 20.66 0.52
N PRO A 210 8.42 21.56 -0.31
CA PRO A 210 8.62 23.00 -0.15
C PRO A 210 8.31 23.45 1.28
N ASP A 211 9.18 24.27 1.85
CA ASP A 211 9.08 24.83 3.21
C ASP A 211 9.19 23.83 4.38
N LEU A 212 9.29 22.52 4.10
CA LEU A 212 9.47 21.46 5.11
C LEU A 212 10.79 20.71 5.00
N GLY A 213 11.60 21.02 3.98
CA GLY A 213 12.93 20.46 3.82
C GLY A 213 13.00 19.19 2.95
N THR A 214 14.10 18.47 3.08
CA THR A 214 14.41 17.28 2.29
C THR A 214 14.67 16.08 3.19
N ASN A 215 14.33 14.92 2.68
CA ASN A 215 14.65 13.65 3.32
C ASN A 215 15.14 12.61 2.30
N VAL A 216 15.75 11.56 2.77
CA VAL A 216 16.23 10.47 1.93
C VAL A 216 15.43 9.22 2.25
N LEU A 217 14.86 8.62 1.22
CA LEU A 217 14.26 7.31 1.29
C LEU A 217 15.16 6.32 0.56
N THR A 218 15.62 5.32 1.28
CA THR A 218 16.42 4.23 0.73
C THR A 218 15.66 2.93 0.90
N SER A 219 15.42 2.21 -0.19
CA SER A 219 14.60 0.99 -0.18
C SER A 219 15.02 0.01 -1.26
N TYR A 220 14.70 -1.27 -1.05
CA TYR A 220 14.70 -2.29 -2.08
C TYR A 220 13.33 -2.28 -2.73
N GLU A 221 13.25 -1.90 -4.00
CA GLU A 221 11.98 -1.68 -4.68
C GLU A 221 11.48 -2.91 -5.41
N PHE A 222 12.40 -3.71 -5.96
CA PHE A 222 12.05 -4.87 -6.77
C PHE A 222 13.06 -6.01 -6.58
N GLU A 223 12.58 -7.24 -6.69
CA GLU A 223 13.37 -8.47 -6.82
C GLU A 223 13.32 -8.95 -8.27
N LYS A 224 14.44 -9.41 -8.83
CA LYS A 224 14.47 -10.03 -10.15
C LYS A 224 13.70 -11.33 -10.15
N VAL A 225 12.77 -11.46 -11.07
CA VAL A 225 11.91 -12.64 -11.19
C VAL A 225 12.02 -13.28 -12.57
N THR A 226 11.60 -14.54 -12.68
CA THR A 226 11.48 -15.25 -13.94
C THR A 226 10.01 -15.50 -14.25
N LEU A 227 9.67 -15.59 -15.54
CA LEU A 227 8.33 -16.00 -15.94
C LEU A 227 8.04 -17.41 -15.42
N PRO A 228 6.94 -17.60 -14.69
CA PRO A 228 6.51 -18.94 -14.29
C PRO A 228 5.96 -19.72 -15.49
N THR A 229 5.94 -21.03 -15.36
CA THR A 229 5.35 -21.94 -16.36
C THR A 229 4.26 -22.78 -15.69
N PRO A 230 3.08 -22.23 -15.44
CA PRO A 230 1.96 -23.00 -14.91
C PRO A 230 1.49 -24.06 -15.89
N SER A 231 0.68 -25.02 -15.43
CA SER A 231 0.00 -25.93 -16.33
C SER A 231 -0.95 -25.16 -17.27
N VAL A 232 -1.23 -25.72 -18.45
CA VAL A 232 -2.19 -25.12 -19.41
C VAL A 232 -3.56 -24.92 -18.72
N HIS A 233 -4.03 -25.90 -17.95
CA HIS A 233 -5.30 -25.79 -17.24
C HIS A 233 -5.30 -24.68 -16.18
N ALA A 234 -4.19 -24.49 -15.46
CA ALA A 234 -4.08 -23.39 -14.51
C ALA A 234 -4.13 -22.05 -15.22
N GLN A 235 -3.38 -21.89 -16.31
CA GLN A 235 -3.39 -20.65 -17.11
C GLN A 235 -4.79 -20.33 -17.63
N GLU A 236 -5.46 -21.30 -18.29
CA GLU A 236 -6.82 -21.14 -18.81
C GLU A 236 -7.84 -20.79 -17.72
N ALA A 237 -7.72 -21.41 -16.53
CA ALA A 237 -8.63 -21.14 -15.41
C ALA A 237 -8.52 -19.71 -14.91
N TRP A 238 -7.31 -19.14 -14.83
CA TRP A 238 -7.12 -17.74 -14.43
C TRP A 238 -7.48 -16.76 -15.55
N GLU A 239 -7.22 -17.09 -16.81
CA GLU A 239 -7.65 -16.30 -17.97
C GLU A 239 -9.18 -16.18 -18.06
N ALA A 240 -9.91 -17.27 -17.79
CA ALA A 240 -11.37 -17.26 -17.76
C ALA A 240 -11.94 -16.30 -16.70
N ARG A 241 -11.21 -16.03 -15.61
CA ARG A 241 -11.57 -15.08 -14.56
C ARG A 241 -11.13 -13.66 -14.87
N SER A 242 -10.21 -13.49 -15.79
CA SER A 242 -9.64 -12.19 -16.16
C SER A 242 -10.68 -11.20 -16.67
N GLY A 243 -10.44 -9.91 -16.45
CA GLY A 243 -11.31 -8.81 -16.86
C GLY A 243 -12.55 -8.62 -15.99
N ALA A 244 -12.70 -9.36 -14.89
CA ALA A 244 -13.78 -9.17 -13.93
C ALA A 244 -13.31 -8.38 -12.71
N TRP A 245 -14.19 -7.50 -12.21
CA TRP A 245 -14.03 -6.88 -10.91
C TRP A 245 -14.56 -7.81 -9.81
N TYR A 246 -13.84 -7.85 -8.71
CA TYR A 246 -14.21 -8.55 -7.49
C TYR A 246 -14.42 -7.55 -6.36
N TYR A 247 -15.45 -7.77 -5.54
CA TYR A 247 -15.90 -6.84 -4.51
C TYR A 247 -15.90 -7.51 -3.14
N ALA A 248 -15.35 -6.82 -2.14
CA ALA A 248 -15.23 -7.35 -0.79
C ALA A 248 -16.61 -7.63 -0.16
N VAL A 249 -16.71 -8.78 0.53
CA VAL A 249 -17.95 -9.21 1.19
C VAL A 249 -17.81 -9.38 2.70
N ASN A 250 -16.62 -9.24 3.26
CA ASN A 250 -16.36 -9.42 4.68
C ASN A 250 -15.80 -8.17 5.39
N GLU A 251 -15.96 -7.00 4.76
CA GLU A 251 -15.72 -5.70 5.40
C GLU A 251 -16.95 -5.27 6.22
N GLY A 252 -16.72 -4.67 7.39
CA GLY A 252 -17.78 -4.22 8.28
C GLY A 252 -18.46 -2.91 7.88
N PRO A 253 -19.63 -2.59 8.46
CA PRO A 253 -20.45 -1.43 8.07
C PRO A 253 -19.83 -0.05 8.38
N SER A 254 -18.74 0.02 9.13
CA SER A 254 -17.99 1.25 9.39
C SER A 254 -16.70 1.37 8.57
N SER A 255 -16.44 0.43 7.64
CA SER A 255 -15.23 0.47 6.82
C SER A 255 -15.23 1.65 5.86
N GLN A 256 -14.21 2.50 5.96
CA GLN A 256 -13.99 3.61 5.04
C GLN A 256 -13.78 3.16 3.58
N SER A 257 -13.39 1.91 3.40
CA SER A 257 -13.14 1.32 2.09
C SER A 257 -14.38 1.35 1.20
N TYR A 258 -15.58 1.28 1.76
CA TYR A 258 -16.82 1.43 0.99
C TYR A 258 -17.00 2.84 0.42
N HIS A 259 -16.60 3.87 1.17
CA HIS A 259 -16.69 5.25 0.68
C HIS A 259 -15.64 5.54 -0.41
N LEU A 260 -14.43 5.05 -0.22
CA LEU A 260 -13.28 5.33 -1.10
C LEU A 260 -13.09 4.31 -2.21
N MET A 261 -13.76 3.17 -2.16
CA MET A 261 -13.61 2.04 -3.09
C MET A 261 -12.16 1.50 -3.23
N LEU A 262 -11.25 1.90 -2.37
CA LEU A 262 -9.82 1.57 -2.49
C LEU A 262 -9.66 0.13 -1.97
N SER A 263 -9.80 -0.61 -1.35
CA SER A 263 -9.54 -1.99 -0.92
C SER A 263 -10.79 -2.88 -0.93
N THR A 264 -11.93 -2.32 -1.34
CA THR A 264 -13.16 -3.11 -1.44
C THR A 264 -13.39 -3.72 -2.80
N ARG A 265 -12.52 -3.44 -3.75
CA ARG A 265 -12.58 -4.04 -5.08
C ARG A 265 -11.19 -4.36 -5.62
N PHE A 266 -11.15 -5.31 -6.50
CA PHE A 266 -9.95 -5.81 -7.13
C PHE A 266 -10.26 -6.21 -8.58
N LEU A 267 -9.50 -5.69 -9.54
CA LEU A 267 -9.58 -6.16 -10.93
C LEU A 267 -8.62 -7.34 -11.09
N LEU A 268 -9.18 -8.50 -11.37
CA LEU A 268 -8.37 -9.65 -11.71
C LEU A 268 -8.01 -9.55 -13.19
N SER A 269 -6.73 -9.44 -13.50
CA SER A 269 -6.25 -9.33 -14.88
C SER A 269 -5.06 -10.22 -15.14
N THR A 270 -5.06 -10.87 -16.29
CA THR A 270 -3.90 -11.54 -16.89
C THR A 270 -3.37 -10.65 -18.02
N ASN A 271 -2.08 -10.78 -18.33
CA ASN A 271 -1.41 -10.02 -19.38
C ASN A 271 -0.61 -10.98 -20.26
N GLU A 272 -0.75 -10.86 -21.58
CA GLU A 272 -0.03 -11.68 -22.55
C GLU A 272 1.49 -11.54 -22.45
N GLU A 273 1.98 -10.36 -22.01
CA GLU A 273 3.41 -10.14 -21.78
C GLU A 273 3.93 -10.74 -20.46
N LEU A 274 3.02 -11.21 -19.59
CA LEU A 274 3.30 -11.83 -18.30
C LEU A 274 2.61 -13.19 -18.16
N PRO A 275 2.88 -14.16 -19.06
CA PRO A 275 2.30 -15.49 -18.93
C PRO A 275 2.67 -16.10 -17.58
N GLY A 276 1.69 -16.72 -16.92
CA GLY A 276 1.86 -17.32 -15.60
C GLY A 276 1.68 -16.36 -14.43
N PHE A 277 1.33 -15.09 -14.69
CA PHE A 277 0.92 -14.15 -13.67
C PHE A 277 -0.56 -13.77 -13.79
N VAL A 278 -1.16 -13.46 -12.65
CA VAL A 278 -2.43 -12.75 -12.54
C VAL A 278 -2.17 -11.52 -11.66
N GLY A 279 -2.21 -10.33 -12.28
CA GLY A 279 -1.66 -9.12 -11.66
C GLY A 279 -0.18 -9.33 -11.30
N THR A 280 0.15 -9.20 -10.02
CA THR A 280 1.52 -9.44 -9.49
C THR A 280 1.71 -10.85 -8.90
N LEU A 281 0.66 -11.68 -8.92
CA LEU A 281 0.68 -13.00 -8.29
C LEU A 281 1.07 -14.06 -9.32
N ARG A 282 2.02 -14.92 -8.95
CA ARG A 282 2.40 -16.09 -9.73
C ARG A 282 1.31 -17.16 -9.63
N ILE A 283 0.84 -17.66 -10.75
CA ILE A 283 -0.11 -18.77 -10.82
C ILE A 283 0.59 -20.08 -10.39
N ILE A 284 0.04 -20.75 -9.38
CA ILE A 284 0.54 -22.02 -8.86
C ILE A 284 -0.27 -23.20 -9.44
N ASP A 285 -1.60 -23.09 -9.37
CA ASP A 285 -2.57 -24.05 -9.88
C ASP A 285 -3.88 -23.33 -10.28
N GLU A 286 -4.94 -24.07 -10.63
CA GLU A 286 -6.24 -23.53 -11.08
C GLU A 286 -6.94 -22.67 -10.02
N GLN A 287 -6.52 -22.75 -8.76
CA GLN A 287 -7.20 -22.12 -7.62
C GLN A 287 -6.26 -21.28 -6.75
N THR A 288 -4.94 -21.30 -7.00
CA THR A 288 -3.97 -20.66 -6.14
C THR A 288 -3.02 -19.80 -6.95
N ALA A 289 -2.86 -18.55 -6.52
CA ALA A 289 -1.82 -17.66 -6.99
C ALA A 289 -1.16 -16.96 -5.79
N PHE A 290 0.14 -16.68 -5.88
CA PHE A 290 0.92 -16.19 -4.74
C PHE A 290 1.98 -15.21 -5.19
N ASN A 291 2.19 -14.15 -4.38
CA ASN A 291 3.34 -13.27 -4.55
C ASN A 291 4.52 -13.82 -3.75
N GLU A 292 5.55 -14.31 -4.46
CA GLU A 292 6.71 -14.97 -3.84
C GLU A 292 7.91 -14.07 -3.61
N VAL A 293 7.82 -12.77 -3.97
CA VAL A 293 8.95 -11.84 -3.79
C VAL A 293 9.29 -11.69 -2.32
N GLN A 294 10.58 -11.68 -2.02
CA GLN A 294 11.12 -11.55 -0.67
C GLN A 294 11.96 -10.28 -0.57
N LEU A 295 11.31 -9.16 -0.76
CA LEU A 295 11.96 -7.86 -0.65
C LEU A 295 12.25 -7.51 0.80
N PRO A 296 13.45 -6.99 1.08
CA PRO A 296 13.75 -6.43 2.39
C PRO A 296 12.79 -5.27 2.71
N VAL A 297 12.37 -5.20 3.97
CA VAL A 297 11.67 -4.07 4.53
C VAL A 297 10.25 -3.86 3.96
N LEU A 298 9.89 -2.64 3.59
CA LEU A 298 8.52 -2.20 3.36
C LEU A 298 7.89 -2.87 2.13
N ALA A 299 8.61 -2.94 1.03
CA ALA A 299 8.08 -3.41 -0.26
C ALA A 299 7.72 -4.90 -0.31
N GLY A 300 8.25 -5.71 0.63
CA GLY A 300 7.94 -7.14 0.76
C GLY A 300 7.04 -7.50 1.95
N ARG A 301 6.55 -6.50 2.69
CA ARG A 301 5.79 -6.73 3.94
C ARG A 301 4.44 -7.40 3.68
N ASP A 302 3.75 -7.00 2.63
CA ASP A 302 2.34 -7.32 2.39
C ASP A 302 2.19 -8.38 1.28
N ASN A 303 2.94 -9.48 1.38
CA ASN A 303 2.81 -10.61 0.46
C ASN A 303 1.41 -11.22 0.52
N ALA A 304 0.82 -11.45 -0.63
CA ALA A 304 -0.53 -11.96 -0.76
C ALA A 304 -0.55 -13.41 -1.26
N LEU A 305 -1.38 -14.23 -0.62
CA LEU A 305 -1.83 -15.52 -1.11
C LEU A 305 -3.27 -15.36 -1.56
N CYS A 306 -3.51 -15.57 -2.84
CA CYS A 306 -4.84 -15.57 -3.46
C CYS A 306 -5.33 -17.00 -3.65
N ARG A 307 -6.52 -17.28 -3.19
CA ARG A 307 -7.18 -18.59 -3.37
C ARG A 307 -8.58 -18.40 -3.93
N ILE A 308 -8.93 -19.30 -4.82
CA ILE A 308 -10.30 -19.47 -5.26
C ILE A 308 -11.00 -20.41 -4.29
N VAL A 309 -12.07 -19.94 -3.66
CA VAL A 309 -12.86 -20.73 -2.70
C VAL A 309 -14.31 -20.81 -3.13
N GLN A 310 -14.89 -22.00 -3.06
CA GLN A 310 -16.31 -22.24 -3.36
C GLN A 310 -17.12 -22.14 -2.06
N LYS A 311 -18.05 -21.21 -1.99
CA LYS A 311 -18.97 -21.05 -0.84
C LYS A 311 -20.38 -20.76 -1.36
N TYR A 312 -21.38 -21.44 -0.79
CA TYR A 312 -22.81 -21.19 -1.11
C TYR A 312 -23.14 -21.25 -2.60
N GLY A 313 -22.44 -22.11 -3.36
CA GLY A 313 -22.64 -22.26 -4.80
C GLY A 313 -22.06 -21.12 -5.67
N LYS A 314 -21.29 -20.23 -5.08
CA LYS A 314 -20.59 -19.13 -5.77
C LYS A 314 -19.07 -19.22 -5.54
N GLU A 315 -18.34 -18.68 -6.51
CA GLU A 315 -16.89 -18.55 -6.42
C GLU A 315 -16.51 -17.24 -5.73
N TYR A 316 -15.53 -17.31 -4.83
CA TYR A 316 -14.94 -16.13 -4.18
C TYR A 316 -13.43 -16.17 -4.33
N LEU A 317 -12.81 -14.98 -4.39
CA LEU A 317 -11.39 -14.83 -4.12
C LEU A 317 -11.18 -14.64 -2.62
N ASP A 318 -10.24 -15.38 -2.05
CA ASP A 318 -9.70 -15.15 -0.70
C ASP A 318 -8.28 -14.60 -0.87
N ILE A 319 -8.07 -13.35 -0.48
CA ILE A 319 -6.77 -12.69 -0.53
C ILE A 319 -6.39 -12.28 0.89
N GLY A 320 -5.53 -13.07 1.55
CA GLY A 320 -5.08 -12.78 2.90
C GLY A 320 -6.20 -12.76 3.96
N GLY A 321 -7.32 -13.46 3.72
CA GLY A 321 -8.49 -13.48 4.59
C GLY A 321 -9.61 -12.50 4.20
N SER A 322 -9.34 -11.59 3.28
CA SER A 322 -10.39 -10.76 2.66
C SER A 322 -11.08 -11.54 1.54
N LEU A 323 -12.40 -11.66 1.63
CA LEU A 323 -13.23 -12.39 0.65
C LEU A 323 -13.86 -11.43 -0.35
N PHE A 324 -13.77 -11.78 -1.64
CA PHE A 324 -14.32 -10.97 -2.73
C PHE A 324 -15.21 -11.82 -3.63
N ILE A 325 -16.38 -11.28 -4.01
CA ILE A 325 -17.28 -11.88 -5.00
C ILE A 325 -17.06 -11.25 -6.38
N SER A 326 -17.11 -12.06 -7.43
CA SER A 326 -17.07 -11.56 -8.80
C SER A 326 -18.32 -10.73 -9.11
N GLU A 327 -18.17 -9.62 -9.84
CA GLU A 327 -19.33 -8.86 -10.35
C GLU A 327 -20.22 -9.72 -11.26
N ARG A 328 -19.66 -10.74 -11.91
CA ARG A 328 -20.40 -11.69 -12.75
C ARG A 328 -21.40 -12.53 -11.96
N ASP A 329 -21.17 -12.69 -10.64
CA ASP A 329 -22.02 -13.45 -9.72
C ASP A 329 -22.96 -12.55 -8.89
N MET A 330 -22.96 -11.24 -9.13
CA MET A 330 -23.88 -10.33 -8.47
C MET A 330 -25.29 -10.49 -9.01
N GLU A 331 -26.26 -10.39 -8.12
CA GLU A 331 -27.67 -10.41 -8.47
C GLU A 331 -28.16 -8.99 -8.84
N ALA A 332 -29.17 -8.90 -9.68
CA ALA A 332 -29.86 -7.63 -9.91
C ALA A 332 -30.65 -7.23 -8.66
N LEU A 333 -30.66 -5.95 -8.33
CA LEU A 333 -31.53 -5.42 -7.28
C LEU A 333 -32.99 -5.66 -7.67
N ASP A 334 -33.82 -6.06 -6.69
CA ASP A 334 -35.25 -6.29 -6.93
C ASP A 334 -35.96 -4.97 -7.29
N THR A 335 -36.75 -4.99 -8.34
CA THR A 335 -37.53 -3.82 -8.82
C THR A 335 -38.86 -3.61 -8.13
N ARG A 336 -39.29 -4.55 -7.28
CA ARG A 336 -40.53 -4.43 -6.50
C ARG A 336 -40.47 -3.25 -5.53
N ARG A 337 -41.62 -2.69 -5.25
CA ARG A 337 -41.72 -1.57 -4.28
C ARG A 337 -41.17 -1.91 -2.90
N TYR A 338 -41.33 -3.15 -2.46
CA TYR A 338 -40.83 -3.64 -1.16
C TYR A 338 -40.08 -4.94 -1.35
N SER A 339 -38.88 -5.01 -0.81
CA SER A 339 -38.08 -6.24 -0.73
C SER A 339 -37.35 -6.34 0.59
N ILE A 340 -37.10 -7.57 1.04
CA ILE A 340 -36.30 -7.85 2.23
C ILE A 340 -35.07 -8.62 1.77
N LEU A 341 -33.91 -8.12 2.15
CA LEU A 341 -32.60 -8.68 1.81
C LEU A 341 -31.91 -9.11 3.11
N ALA A 342 -31.24 -10.25 3.07
CA ALA A 342 -30.44 -10.74 4.19
C ALA A 342 -28.97 -10.75 3.81
N THR A 343 -28.07 -10.43 4.74
CA THR A 343 -26.63 -10.65 4.55
C THR A 343 -26.34 -12.16 4.46
N PRO A 344 -25.33 -12.56 3.66
CA PRO A 344 -24.99 -13.97 3.46
C PRO A 344 -24.37 -14.59 4.73
N ALA A 345 -24.48 -15.89 4.86
CA ALA A 345 -23.94 -16.63 6.01
C ALA A 345 -22.39 -16.60 6.15
N GLY A 346 -21.66 -16.13 5.14
CA GLY A 346 -20.20 -16.12 5.12
C GLY A 346 -19.56 -14.74 4.98
N GLY A 347 -20.36 -13.68 5.07
CA GLY A 347 -19.85 -12.32 4.94
C GLY A 347 -20.81 -11.29 5.51
N TYR A 348 -20.34 -10.06 5.63
CA TYR A 348 -21.16 -8.94 6.12
C TYR A 348 -21.86 -8.21 4.97
N ALA A 349 -21.32 -8.24 3.74
CA ALA A 349 -21.79 -7.45 2.63
C ALA A 349 -22.45 -8.30 1.54
N ARG A 350 -23.54 -7.78 0.97
CA ARG A 350 -24.21 -8.32 -0.22
C ARG A 350 -24.34 -7.25 -1.28
N TRP A 351 -23.77 -7.54 -2.43
CA TRP A 351 -23.71 -6.63 -3.57
C TRP A 351 -24.81 -6.95 -4.59
N PHE A 352 -25.36 -5.88 -5.20
CA PHE A 352 -26.36 -5.94 -6.25
C PHE A 352 -26.01 -5.00 -7.38
N ILE A 353 -26.43 -5.34 -8.59
CA ILE A 353 -26.35 -4.48 -9.76
C ILE A 353 -27.68 -3.76 -9.93
N THR A 354 -27.63 -2.45 -10.25
CA THR A 354 -28.77 -1.69 -10.72
C THR A 354 -28.72 -1.52 -12.25
N ASP A 355 -29.87 -1.37 -12.88
CA ASP A 355 -30.03 -1.15 -14.33
C ASP A 355 -31.04 -0.04 -14.61
N SER A 356 -31.33 0.21 -15.88
CA SER A 356 -32.26 1.26 -16.32
C SER A 356 -33.67 1.21 -15.68
N ARG A 357 -34.10 0.06 -15.14
CA ARG A 357 -35.39 -0.09 -14.44
C ARG A 357 -35.37 0.57 -13.06
N HIS A 358 -34.15 0.82 -12.52
CA HIS A 358 -33.93 1.46 -11.22
C HIS A 358 -33.66 2.97 -11.36
N ALA A 359 -33.28 3.42 -12.54
CA ALA A 359 -32.86 4.79 -12.82
C ALA A 359 -33.89 5.82 -12.33
N GLY A 360 -33.40 6.78 -11.53
CA GLY A 360 -34.20 7.87 -11.00
C GLY A 360 -35.19 7.49 -9.89
N LYS A 361 -35.28 6.20 -9.53
CA LYS A 361 -36.09 5.79 -8.37
C LYS A 361 -35.40 6.18 -7.07
N THR A 362 -36.21 6.60 -6.11
CA THR A 362 -35.73 6.80 -4.74
C THR A 362 -35.71 5.45 -4.02
N MET A 363 -34.56 5.04 -3.55
CA MET A 363 -34.38 3.88 -2.66
C MET A 363 -34.31 4.37 -1.23
N GLN A 364 -35.23 3.87 -0.39
CA GLN A 364 -35.16 4.03 1.06
C GLN A 364 -34.88 2.68 1.70
N VAL A 365 -33.99 2.67 2.69
CA VAL A 365 -33.54 1.44 3.35
C VAL A 365 -33.84 1.49 4.85
N VAL A 366 -34.55 0.49 5.37
CA VAL A 366 -34.62 0.25 6.82
C VAL A 366 -33.47 -0.64 7.20
N LEU A 367 -32.53 -0.07 7.96
CA LEU A 367 -31.29 -0.74 8.39
C LEU A 367 -31.51 -1.63 9.61
N PRO A 368 -30.82 -2.76 9.70
CA PRO A 368 -30.66 -3.44 10.98
C PRO A 368 -29.80 -2.62 11.94
N GLU A 369 -29.79 -2.99 13.21
CA GLU A 369 -28.91 -2.37 14.21
C GLU A 369 -27.43 -2.46 13.74
N SER A 370 -26.77 -1.32 13.64
CA SER A 370 -25.39 -1.19 13.14
C SER A 370 -25.18 -1.66 11.68
N GLY A 371 -26.22 -1.73 10.87
CA GLY A 371 -26.10 -1.97 9.42
C GLY A 371 -25.84 -0.68 8.65
N ALA A 372 -25.30 -0.82 7.41
CA ALA A 372 -25.10 0.26 6.49
C ALA A 372 -25.41 -0.17 5.06
N PHE A 373 -25.54 0.80 4.15
CA PHE A 373 -25.56 0.56 2.71
C PHE A 373 -24.81 1.65 1.97
N ALA A 374 -24.28 1.30 0.79
CA ALA A 374 -23.69 2.27 -0.10
C ALA A 374 -24.18 2.08 -1.54
N VAL A 375 -24.20 3.17 -2.30
CA VAL A 375 -24.61 3.22 -3.71
C VAL A 375 -23.51 3.84 -4.53
N TYR A 376 -23.27 3.25 -5.69
CA TYR A 376 -22.21 3.65 -6.60
C TYR A 376 -22.74 3.92 -8.00
N ASP A 377 -22.27 5.01 -8.61
CA ASP A 377 -22.41 5.32 -10.02
C ASP A 377 -21.05 5.03 -10.69
N GLY A 378 -21.02 3.99 -11.52
CA GLY A 378 -19.75 3.48 -12.03
C GLY A 378 -18.78 3.11 -10.91
N GLN A 379 -17.76 3.95 -10.73
CA GLN A 379 -16.69 3.77 -9.75
C GLN A 379 -16.81 4.69 -8.54
N GLU A 380 -17.70 5.66 -8.57
CA GLU A 380 -17.85 6.69 -7.54
C GLU A 380 -18.91 6.27 -6.52
N CYS A 381 -18.58 6.39 -5.23
CA CYS A 381 -19.55 6.25 -4.15
C CYS A 381 -20.39 7.52 -4.08
N ILE A 382 -21.64 7.45 -4.51
CA ILE A 382 -22.57 8.58 -4.50
C ILE A 382 -23.39 8.66 -3.21
N HIS A 383 -23.37 7.60 -2.40
CA HIS A 383 -24.03 7.55 -1.11
C HIS A 383 -23.44 6.44 -0.24
N TYR A 384 -23.14 6.76 1.01
CA TYR A 384 -22.78 5.80 2.04
C TYR A 384 -23.45 6.19 3.35
N SER A 385 -24.42 5.42 3.78
CA SER A 385 -25.30 5.75 4.91
C SER A 385 -24.56 6.03 6.22
N THR A 386 -23.38 5.44 6.42
CA THR A 386 -22.52 5.68 7.60
C THR A 386 -21.90 7.09 7.59
N VAL A 387 -21.61 7.64 6.42
CA VAL A 387 -21.01 8.97 6.23
C VAL A 387 -22.10 10.02 6.12
N ASP A 388 -23.09 9.77 5.26
CA ASP A 388 -24.14 10.73 4.94
C ASP A 388 -25.21 10.85 6.02
N GLY A 389 -25.32 9.86 6.92
CA GLY A 389 -26.34 9.81 7.97
C GLY A 389 -27.77 9.69 7.42
N ASN A 390 -27.95 9.40 6.14
CA ASN A 390 -29.22 9.32 5.45
C ASN A 390 -29.52 7.89 5.02
N ILE A 391 -30.79 7.52 5.03
CA ILE A 391 -31.29 6.19 4.65
C ILE A 391 -32.00 6.19 3.29
N SER A 392 -31.92 7.28 2.53
CA SER A 392 -32.61 7.47 1.25
C SER A 392 -31.67 8.05 0.20
N VAL A 393 -31.71 7.50 -1.01
CA VAL A 393 -30.86 7.91 -2.14
C VAL A 393 -31.60 7.71 -3.48
N VAL A 394 -31.32 8.55 -4.47
CA VAL A 394 -31.77 8.36 -5.85
C VAL A 394 -30.81 7.43 -6.56
N LEU A 395 -31.33 6.36 -7.15
CA LEU A 395 -30.51 5.36 -7.84
C LEU A 395 -30.03 5.88 -9.21
N PRO A 396 -28.78 5.60 -9.60
CA PRO A 396 -28.23 5.94 -10.90
C PRO A 396 -28.84 5.04 -12.00
N GLN A 397 -28.57 5.37 -13.26
CA GLN A 397 -29.04 4.59 -14.41
C GLN A 397 -28.44 3.19 -14.44
N GLU A 398 -27.15 3.09 -14.15
CA GLU A 398 -26.40 1.85 -14.01
C GLU A 398 -25.45 2.01 -12.82
N GLY A 399 -25.43 1.03 -11.94
CA GLY A 399 -24.60 1.15 -10.75
C GLY A 399 -24.59 -0.10 -9.91
N LYS A 400 -24.08 0.05 -8.71
CA LYS A 400 -24.01 -1.02 -7.72
C LYS A 400 -24.55 -0.54 -6.38
N VAL A 401 -25.15 -1.46 -5.65
CA VAL A 401 -25.62 -1.22 -4.28
C VAL A 401 -25.04 -2.33 -3.40
N VAL A 402 -24.50 -1.97 -2.25
CA VAL A 402 -24.07 -2.92 -1.24
C VAL A 402 -24.85 -2.70 0.05
N PHE A 403 -25.33 -3.78 0.65
CA PHE A 403 -25.93 -3.83 1.98
C PHE A 403 -24.96 -4.53 2.91
N ILE A 404 -24.60 -3.88 4.01
CA ILE A 404 -23.51 -4.28 4.91
C ILE A 404 -24.08 -4.45 6.32
N GLY A 405 -24.17 -5.68 6.77
CA GLY A 405 -24.58 -6.02 8.14
C GLY A 405 -23.40 -6.21 9.08
N LYS A 406 -23.68 -6.35 10.35
CA LYS A 406 -22.70 -6.70 11.38
C LYS A 406 -22.61 -8.23 11.58
N ALA A 407 -23.69 -8.93 11.25
CA ALA A 407 -23.79 -10.38 11.38
C ALA A 407 -24.43 -11.02 10.16
N ALA A 408 -24.21 -12.33 10.00
CA ALA A 408 -24.90 -13.13 9.01
C ALA A 408 -26.41 -13.15 9.28
N GLY A 409 -27.22 -12.95 8.24
CA GLY A 409 -28.67 -12.93 8.33
C GLY A 409 -29.29 -11.60 8.78
N ASP A 410 -28.49 -10.54 8.94
CA ASP A 410 -29.02 -9.20 9.17
C ASP A 410 -29.98 -8.81 8.03
N LEU A 411 -31.17 -8.28 8.39
CA LEU A 411 -32.24 -7.99 7.44
C LEU A 411 -32.32 -6.51 7.10
N PHE A 412 -32.36 -6.21 5.80
CA PHE A 412 -32.58 -4.90 5.25
C PHE A 412 -33.95 -4.87 4.55
N THR A 413 -34.78 -3.87 4.84
CA THR A 413 -35.98 -3.63 4.05
C THR A 413 -35.72 -2.51 3.07
N VAL A 414 -35.88 -2.80 1.77
CA VAL A 414 -35.68 -1.86 0.67
C VAL A 414 -37.02 -1.43 0.15
N ILE A 415 -37.21 -0.12 0.02
CA ILE A 415 -38.44 0.51 -0.49
C ILE A 415 -38.04 1.36 -1.71
N LEU A 416 -38.60 1.03 -2.88
CA LEU A 416 -38.40 1.77 -4.14
C LEU A 416 -39.63 2.56 -4.49
N THR A 417 -39.49 3.87 -4.75
CA THR A 417 -40.55 4.79 -5.12
C THR A 417 -40.19 5.63 -6.33
#